data_2d1d13c3188639da61efae6d47cc8a8b
#
_entry.id   2d1d13c3188639da61efae6d47cc8a8b
#
_cell.length_a   1.000
_cell.length_b   1.000
_cell.length_c   1.000
_cell.angle_alpha   90.00
_cell.angle_beta   90.00
_cell.angle_gamma   90.00
#
_symmetry.space_group_name_H-M   'P 1'
#
loop_
_entity.id
_entity.type
_entity.pdbx_description
1 polymer ?
#
loop_
_entity_poly.entity_id
_entity_poly.type
_entity_poly.pdbx_seq_one_letter_code
_entity_poly.pdbx_strand_id
1 'polypeptide(L)'
;MSILEVNSNQFYYEVHGEGEPVVLAHGLGGNHATWYQQVSVLAKAYKVITFDHRGFGSSTDNEKLGRAGFVSDLLALLDHLNIEKAALVGQSMGGGTVINFANQYPERVAGLVIADSLHGLVESADVEKIMNKVRNETKNLSQLDRVLGQTYRQQNPLGALLYQQINSFNATDKSNLVGEYSSEKVSPQALAELGIAVMFITGQDDILFPIDAVRLVQEQVANSFIVEFDHCGHSAFYERAQEFNDSVLSFLQMAGLNPSNNSAHSNASGYVKAG
;
A
#
# COMPACT_ATOMS: atom_id res chain seq x y z
N MET A 1 -1.34 17.70 9.02
CA MET A 1 -0.45 16.79 9.79
C MET A 1 -1.19 16.47 11.09
N SER A 2 -1.49 15.20 11.30
CA SER A 2 -2.27 14.78 12.46
C SER A 2 -1.60 13.58 13.15
N ILE A 3 -1.71 13.53 14.46
CA ILE A 3 -1.21 12.44 15.28
C ILE A 3 -2.40 11.87 16.05
N LEU A 4 -2.55 10.57 15.99
CA LEU A 4 -3.49 9.81 16.80
C LEU A 4 -2.70 9.09 17.90
N GLU A 5 -3.12 9.22 19.13
CA GLU A 5 -2.58 8.44 20.25
C GLU A 5 -3.29 7.07 20.30
N VAL A 6 -2.53 6.00 20.12
CA VAL A 6 -3.02 4.61 20.20
C VAL A 6 -2.14 3.84 21.17
N ASN A 7 -2.67 3.39 22.30
CA ASN A 7 -1.96 2.54 23.26
C ASN A 7 -0.52 3.03 23.57
N SER A 8 -0.34 4.26 23.97
CA SER A 8 0.97 4.88 24.28
C SER A 8 1.87 5.11 23.04
N ASN A 9 1.39 4.87 21.82
CA ASN A 9 2.09 5.17 20.59
C ASN A 9 1.50 6.39 19.90
N GLN A 10 2.35 7.14 19.22
CA GLN A 10 1.96 8.19 18.30
C GLN A 10 1.82 7.58 16.91
N PHE A 11 0.66 7.74 16.29
CA PHE A 11 0.36 7.25 14.96
C PHE A 11 0.11 8.43 14.03
N TYR A 12 1.03 8.65 13.11
CA TYR A 12 0.98 9.77 12.16
C TYR A 12 0.09 9.43 10.97
N TYR A 13 -0.76 10.36 10.58
CA TYR A 13 -1.59 10.23 9.39
C TYR A 13 -1.88 11.57 8.73
N GLU A 14 -2.28 11.52 7.47
CA GLU A 14 -2.76 12.65 6.70
C GLU A 14 -4.08 12.31 6.01
N VAL A 15 -4.94 13.31 5.85
CA VAL A 15 -6.21 13.22 5.10
C VAL A 15 -6.20 14.27 4.01
N HIS A 16 -6.44 13.86 2.78
CA HIS A 16 -6.44 14.71 1.61
C HIS A 16 -7.72 14.51 0.79
N GLY A 17 -8.33 15.59 0.32
CA GLY A 17 -9.56 15.53 -0.46
C GLY A 17 -10.79 15.21 0.37
N GLU A 18 -11.90 14.98 -0.32
CA GLU A 18 -13.22 14.69 0.24
C GLU A 18 -13.89 13.58 -0.57
N GLY A 19 -14.94 12.97 -0.02
CA GLY A 19 -15.70 11.89 -0.67
C GLY A 19 -15.48 10.55 -0.03
N GLU A 20 -15.61 9.48 -0.82
CA GLU A 20 -15.44 8.09 -0.37
C GLU A 20 -14.01 7.83 0.10
N PRO A 21 -13.80 7.13 1.24
CA PRO A 21 -12.48 6.97 1.83
C PRO A 21 -11.64 5.89 1.11
N VAL A 22 -10.39 6.25 0.85
CA VAL A 22 -9.34 5.37 0.30
C VAL A 22 -8.12 5.45 1.19
N VAL A 23 -7.67 4.33 1.74
CA VAL A 23 -6.50 4.24 2.62
C VAL A 23 -5.32 3.67 1.86
N LEU A 24 -4.16 4.30 1.96
CA LEU A 24 -2.92 3.89 1.33
C LEU A 24 -1.91 3.42 2.39
N ALA A 25 -1.62 2.11 2.40
CA ALA A 25 -0.71 1.46 3.35
C ALA A 25 0.65 1.20 2.68
N HIS A 26 1.71 1.85 3.16
CA HIS A 26 3.05 1.80 2.57
C HIS A 26 3.80 0.50 2.83
N GLY A 27 4.81 0.21 1.98
CA GLY A 27 5.73 -0.91 2.12
C GLY A 27 6.89 -0.66 3.08
N LEU A 28 7.73 -1.68 3.24
CA LEU A 28 8.93 -1.63 4.06
C LEU A 28 9.92 -0.58 3.53
N GLY A 29 10.31 0.33 4.39
CA GLY A 29 11.19 1.46 4.04
C GLY A 29 10.43 2.68 3.53
N GLY A 30 9.13 2.56 3.21
CA GLY A 30 8.26 3.69 2.91
C GLY A 30 7.72 4.37 4.16
N ASN A 31 6.95 5.42 3.94
CA ASN A 31 6.14 6.16 4.90
C ASN A 31 5.01 6.85 4.13
N HIS A 32 4.17 7.65 4.80
CA HIS A 32 3.09 8.38 4.14
C HIS A 32 3.53 9.16 2.90
N ALA A 33 4.73 9.75 2.91
CA ALA A 33 5.22 10.60 1.83
C ALA A 33 5.54 9.84 0.53
N THR A 34 5.72 8.52 0.58
CA THR A 34 5.94 7.73 -0.65
C THR A 34 4.75 7.77 -1.60
N TRP A 35 3.54 8.08 -1.09
CA TRP A 35 2.29 8.14 -1.83
C TRP A 35 2.01 9.49 -2.51
N TYR A 36 2.97 10.42 -2.57
CA TYR A 36 2.75 11.78 -3.07
C TYR A 36 2.16 11.84 -4.49
N GLN A 37 2.50 10.89 -5.36
CA GLN A 37 1.96 10.79 -6.72
C GLN A 37 0.50 10.30 -6.72
N GLN A 38 0.12 9.42 -5.81
CA GLN A 38 -1.24 8.91 -5.65
C GLN A 38 -2.14 9.96 -5.00
N VAL A 39 -1.68 10.58 -3.92
CA VAL A 39 -2.42 11.65 -3.22
C VAL A 39 -2.78 12.77 -4.19
N SER A 40 -1.84 13.25 -5.00
CA SER A 40 -2.06 14.37 -5.93
C SER A 40 -3.15 14.11 -6.99
N VAL A 41 -3.45 12.84 -7.27
CA VAL A 41 -4.45 12.41 -8.26
C VAL A 41 -5.74 11.97 -7.58
N LEU A 42 -5.66 11.03 -6.63
CA LEU A 42 -6.84 10.44 -6.00
C LEU A 42 -7.62 11.44 -5.14
N ALA A 43 -6.93 12.37 -4.46
CA ALA A 43 -7.58 13.38 -3.61
C ALA A 43 -8.46 14.39 -4.38
N LYS A 44 -8.43 14.39 -5.70
CA LYS A 44 -9.35 15.19 -6.51
C LYS A 44 -10.79 14.65 -6.49
N ALA A 45 -10.96 13.36 -6.15
CA ALA A 45 -12.24 12.67 -6.24
C ALA A 45 -12.59 11.85 -4.99
N TYR A 46 -11.63 11.57 -4.11
CA TYR A 46 -11.77 10.71 -2.95
C TYR A 46 -11.15 11.34 -1.70
N LYS A 47 -11.60 10.90 -0.52
CA LYS A 47 -10.92 11.17 0.75
C LYS A 47 -9.76 10.19 0.88
N VAL A 48 -8.56 10.63 0.60
CA VAL A 48 -7.34 9.82 0.66
C VAL A 48 -6.70 9.93 2.03
N ILE A 49 -6.48 8.79 2.66
CA ILE A 49 -5.81 8.68 3.96
C ILE A 49 -4.47 7.98 3.76
N THR A 50 -3.39 8.65 4.12
CA THR A 50 -2.05 8.07 4.22
C THR A 50 -1.62 8.06 5.67
N PHE A 51 -0.80 7.09 6.06
CA PHE A 51 -0.32 6.97 7.42
C PHE A 51 1.08 6.34 7.46
N ASP A 52 1.76 6.52 8.57
CA ASP A 52 3.00 5.81 8.85
C ASP A 52 2.68 4.59 9.73
N HIS A 53 2.99 3.38 9.27
CA HIS A 53 2.93 2.21 10.15
C HIS A 53 3.74 2.45 11.42
N ARG A 54 3.33 1.84 12.55
CA ARG A 54 4.10 1.95 13.79
C ARG A 54 5.58 1.63 13.56
N GLY A 55 6.46 2.44 14.13
CA GLY A 55 7.90 2.32 13.95
C GLY A 55 8.43 2.86 12.61
N PHE A 56 7.60 3.48 11.77
CA PHE A 56 7.99 4.14 10.52
C PHE A 56 7.68 5.63 10.57
N GLY A 57 8.42 6.39 9.75
CA GLY A 57 8.21 7.83 9.61
C GLY A 57 8.13 8.55 10.94
N SER A 58 7.00 9.17 11.20
CA SER A 58 6.69 9.89 12.45
C SER A 58 5.87 9.07 13.46
N SER A 59 5.60 7.79 13.18
CA SER A 59 4.89 6.88 14.09
C SER A 59 5.85 6.13 15.00
N THR A 60 5.50 6.01 16.30
CA THR A 60 6.31 5.27 17.28
C THR A 60 5.87 3.81 17.39
N ASP A 61 6.73 2.96 17.96
CA ASP A 61 6.43 1.58 18.36
C ASP A 61 7.06 1.30 19.74
N ASN A 62 6.53 1.95 20.78
CA ASN A 62 7.04 1.87 22.13
C ASN A 62 6.90 0.46 22.73
N GLU A 63 5.88 -0.27 22.29
CA GLU A 63 5.60 -1.64 22.72
C GLU A 63 6.38 -2.69 21.92
N LYS A 64 7.06 -2.30 20.83
CA LYS A 64 7.81 -3.17 19.93
C LYS A 64 6.98 -4.32 19.36
N LEU A 65 5.72 -4.04 19.01
CA LEU A 65 4.81 -5.03 18.43
C LEU A 65 5.08 -5.25 16.94
N GLY A 66 5.64 -4.25 16.24
CA GLY A 66 5.87 -4.32 14.80
C GLY A 66 4.60 -4.67 14.05
N ARG A 67 4.67 -5.69 13.16
CA ARG A 67 3.54 -6.10 12.31
C ARG A 67 2.32 -6.57 13.10
N ALA A 68 2.50 -7.11 14.29
CA ALA A 68 1.38 -7.57 15.12
C ALA A 68 0.42 -6.43 15.53
N GLY A 69 0.89 -5.17 15.50
CA GLY A 69 0.08 -4.00 15.78
C GLY A 69 -0.59 -3.36 14.56
N PHE A 70 -0.17 -3.68 13.32
CA PHE A 70 -0.59 -2.93 12.13
C PHE A 70 -2.09 -2.96 11.86
N VAL A 71 -2.72 -4.11 12.08
CA VAL A 71 -4.17 -4.27 11.85
C VAL A 71 -4.97 -3.47 12.89
N SER A 72 -4.59 -3.55 14.16
CA SER A 72 -5.25 -2.80 15.23
C SER A 72 -5.06 -1.28 15.10
N ASP A 73 -3.89 -0.84 14.61
CA ASP A 73 -3.65 0.57 14.35
C ASP A 73 -4.52 1.11 13.22
N LEU A 74 -4.66 0.32 12.14
CA LEU A 74 -5.53 0.69 11.03
C LEU A 74 -7.00 0.77 11.48
N LEU A 75 -7.45 -0.17 12.32
CA LEU A 75 -8.79 -0.13 12.90
C LEU A 75 -8.99 1.15 13.74
N ALA A 76 -8.04 1.44 14.63
CA ALA A 76 -8.10 2.64 15.47
C ALA A 76 -8.10 3.94 14.63
N LEU A 77 -7.36 3.98 13.52
CA LEU A 77 -7.37 5.11 12.60
C LEU A 77 -8.73 5.30 11.94
N LEU A 78 -9.34 4.23 11.41
CA LEU A 78 -10.67 4.31 10.80
C LEU A 78 -11.73 4.74 11.80
N ASP A 79 -11.69 4.21 13.03
CA ASP A 79 -12.63 4.57 14.10
C ASP A 79 -12.45 6.03 14.52
N HIS A 80 -11.22 6.50 14.68
CA HIS A 80 -10.91 7.91 15.00
C HIS A 80 -11.45 8.87 13.93
N LEU A 81 -11.37 8.49 12.66
CA LEU A 81 -11.84 9.28 11.53
C LEU A 81 -13.35 9.12 11.27
N ASN A 82 -14.06 8.32 12.07
CA ASN A 82 -15.47 7.94 11.88
C ASN A 82 -15.73 7.37 10.47
N ILE A 83 -14.81 6.54 9.98
CA ILE A 83 -14.92 5.86 8.69
C ILE A 83 -15.46 4.47 8.94
N GLU A 84 -16.69 4.23 8.54
CA GLU A 84 -17.32 2.91 8.67
C GLU A 84 -16.74 1.91 7.68
N LYS A 85 -16.46 2.34 6.46
CA LYS A 85 -15.98 1.46 5.37
C LYS A 85 -15.06 2.23 4.43
N ALA A 86 -13.95 1.62 3.99
CA ALA A 86 -12.97 2.23 3.10
C ALA A 86 -12.48 1.25 2.02
N ALA A 87 -12.05 1.77 0.87
CA ALA A 87 -11.17 1.01 0.00
C ALA A 87 -9.74 1.02 0.57
N LEU A 88 -9.07 -0.12 0.51
CA LEU A 88 -7.72 -0.28 1.04
C LEU A 88 -6.75 -0.59 -0.10
N VAL A 89 -5.65 0.16 -0.17
CA VAL A 89 -4.55 -0.05 -1.12
C VAL A 89 -3.29 -0.32 -0.31
N GLY A 90 -2.73 -1.50 -0.43
CA GLY A 90 -1.52 -1.89 0.31
C GLY A 90 -0.39 -2.30 -0.62
N GLN A 91 0.79 -1.70 -0.44
CA GLN A 91 1.99 -2.03 -1.20
C GLN A 91 2.94 -2.87 -0.35
N SER A 92 3.44 -3.99 -0.87
CA SER A 92 4.44 -4.84 -0.22
C SER A 92 4.05 -5.18 1.24
N MET A 93 4.79 -4.72 2.24
CA MET A 93 4.46 -4.87 3.65
C MET A 93 3.04 -4.36 3.97
N GLY A 94 2.64 -3.22 3.41
CA GLY A 94 1.28 -2.69 3.54
C GLY A 94 0.21 -3.61 2.93
N GLY A 95 0.57 -4.40 1.91
CA GLY A 95 -0.29 -5.46 1.38
C GLY A 95 -0.69 -6.48 2.45
N GLY A 96 0.28 -6.91 3.26
CA GLY A 96 0.00 -7.78 4.41
C GLY A 96 -0.94 -7.14 5.45
N THR A 97 -0.79 -5.85 5.71
CA THR A 97 -1.68 -5.10 6.60
C THR A 97 -3.12 -5.12 6.09
N VAL A 98 -3.35 -4.74 4.83
CA VAL A 98 -4.71 -4.62 4.29
C VAL A 98 -5.38 -5.98 4.06
N ILE A 99 -4.62 -7.03 3.71
CA ILE A 99 -5.10 -8.41 3.60
C ILE A 99 -5.61 -8.90 4.95
N ASN A 100 -4.79 -8.76 6.00
CA ASN A 100 -5.16 -9.23 7.33
C ASN A 100 -6.28 -8.38 7.95
N PHE A 101 -6.30 -7.07 7.65
CA PHE A 101 -7.42 -6.22 8.04
C PHE A 101 -8.72 -6.67 7.37
N ALA A 102 -8.72 -6.92 6.06
CA ALA A 102 -9.89 -7.38 5.33
C ALA A 102 -10.40 -8.74 5.84
N ASN A 103 -9.49 -9.65 6.18
CA ASN A 103 -9.86 -10.94 6.74
C ASN A 103 -10.49 -10.85 8.15
N GLN A 104 -10.05 -9.88 8.97
CA GLN A 104 -10.56 -9.70 10.33
C GLN A 104 -11.82 -8.81 10.38
N TYR A 105 -11.93 -7.84 9.48
CA TYR A 105 -12.99 -6.81 9.45
C TYR A 105 -13.53 -6.62 8.03
N PRO A 106 -14.09 -7.66 7.38
CA PRO A 106 -14.54 -7.57 5.99
C PRO A 106 -15.62 -6.52 5.77
N GLU A 107 -16.48 -6.29 6.77
CA GLU A 107 -17.52 -5.26 6.73
C GLU A 107 -16.97 -3.84 6.64
N ARG A 108 -15.70 -3.64 7.05
CA ARG A 108 -15.02 -2.34 7.03
C ARG A 108 -14.33 -2.06 5.68
N VAL A 109 -14.36 -3.01 4.71
CA VAL A 109 -13.61 -2.93 3.44
C VAL A 109 -14.52 -2.88 2.25
N ALA A 110 -14.48 -1.77 1.50
CA ALA A 110 -15.26 -1.56 0.27
C ALA A 110 -14.63 -2.21 -0.96
N GLY A 111 -13.30 -2.32 -0.97
CA GLY A 111 -12.51 -2.94 -2.03
C GLY A 111 -11.05 -3.02 -1.61
N LEU A 112 -10.31 -3.97 -2.18
CA LEU A 112 -8.94 -4.29 -1.76
C LEU A 112 -7.99 -4.28 -2.96
N VAL A 113 -6.96 -3.44 -2.91
CA VAL A 113 -5.85 -3.43 -3.88
C VAL A 113 -4.59 -3.92 -3.19
N ILE A 114 -4.01 -4.98 -3.73
CA ILE A 114 -2.78 -5.63 -3.25
C ILE A 114 -1.70 -5.35 -4.31
N ALA A 115 -0.79 -4.43 -4.01
CA ALA A 115 0.26 -4.04 -4.94
C ALA A 115 1.61 -4.63 -4.53
N ASP A 116 2.27 -5.30 -5.48
CA ASP A 116 3.61 -5.86 -5.33
C ASP A 116 3.75 -6.67 -4.02
N SER A 117 2.80 -7.55 -3.71
CA SER A 117 2.75 -8.24 -2.41
C SER A 117 2.03 -9.57 -2.42
N LEU A 118 2.58 -10.50 -1.65
CA LEU A 118 1.93 -11.73 -1.18
C LEU A 118 2.07 -11.86 0.35
N HIS A 119 2.44 -10.77 1.04
CA HIS A 119 2.58 -10.78 2.50
C HIS A 119 1.26 -11.13 3.19
N GLY A 120 1.34 -11.98 4.20
CA GLY A 120 0.17 -12.41 4.98
C GLY A 120 -0.67 -13.52 4.33
N LEU A 121 -0.39 -13.90 3.08
CA LEU A 121 -1.08 -15.00 2.39
C LEU A 121 -0.38 -16.34 2.60
N VAL A 122 -1.17 -17.41 2.58
CA VAL A 122 -0.65 -18.79 2.53
C VAL A 122 -0.03 -19.02 1.15
N GLU A 123 1.21 -19.48 1.15
CA GLU A 123 1.92 -19.88 -0.07
C GLU A 123 1.62 -21.35 -0.37
N SER A 124 1.11 -21.67 -1.58
CA SER A 124 1.07 -23.05 -2.08
C SER A 124 2.48 -23.56 -2.30
N ALA A 125 2.68 -24.87 -2.45
CA ALA A 125 3.99 -25.45 -2.67
C ALA A 125 4.73 -24.85 -3.90
N ASP A 126 4.00 -24.54 -4.97
CA ASP A 126 4.58 -23.92 -6.17
C ASP A 126 4.97 -22.47 -5.91
N VAL A 127 4.14 -21.69 -5.22
CA VAL A 127 4.44 -20.32 -4.80
C VAL A 127 5.65 -20.31 -3.87
N GLU A 128 5.67 -21.20 -2.86
CA GLU A 128 6.78 -21.30 -1.90
C GLU A 128 8.11 -21.60 -2.61
N LYS A 129 8.10 -22.49 -3.61
CA LYS A 129 9.28 -22.82 -4.42
C LYS A 129 9.83 -21.58 -5.14
N ILE A 130 8.96 -20.79 -5.79
CA ILE A 130 9.35 -19.54 -6.46
C ILE A 130 9.90 -18.56 -5.41
N MET A 131 9.18 -18.34 -4.32
CA MET A 131 9.55 -17.37 -3.29
C MET A 131 10.85 -17.73 -2.58
N ASN A 132 11.12 -19.03 -2.33
CA ASN A 132 12.37 -19.46 -1.72
C ASN A 132 13.58 -19.23 -2.64
N LYS A 133 13.42 -19.42 -3.96
CA LYS A 133 14.44 -19.06 -4.95
C LYS A 133 14.74 -17.56 -4.86
N VAL A 134 13.72 -16.74 -4.94
CA VAL A 134 13.82 -15.27 -4.91
C VAL A 134 14.46 -14.77 -3.63
N ARG A 135 14.02 -15.25 -2.46
CA ARG A 135 14.61 -14.87 -1.15
C ARG A 135 16.11 -15.14 -1.12
N ASN A 136 16.55 -16.24 -1.72
CA ASN A 136 17.98 -16.58 -1.79
C ASN A 136 18.76 -15.68 -2.76
N GLU A 137 18.19 -15.36 -3.90
CA GLU A 137 18.84 -14.55 -4.93
C GLU A 137 18.94 -13.08 -4.54
N THR A 138 17.96 -12.57 -3.79
CA THR A 138 17.84 -11.14 -3.46
C THR A 138 18.42 -10.75 -2.08
N LYS A 139 18.75 -11.72 -1.21
CA LYS A 139 19.16 -11.45 0.18
C LYS A 139 20.35 -10.51 0.34
N ASN A 140 21.26 -10.49 -0.62
CA ASN A 140 22.48 -9.69 -0.58
C ASN A 140 22.39 -8.39 -1.39
N LEU A 141 21.27 -8.14 -2.05
CA LEU A 141 21.05 -6.90 -2.79
C LEU A 141 20.77 -5.74 -1.84
N SER A 142 21.15 -4.54 -2.27
CA SER A 142 20.75 -3.33 -1.55
C SER A 142 19.23 -3.18 -1.53
N GLN A 143 18.70 -2.39 -0.58
CA GLN A 143 17.27 -2.13 -0.55
C GLN A 143 16.79 -1.50 -1.88
N LEU A 144 17.53 -0.50 -2.39
CA LEU A 144 17.18 0.16 -3.63
C LEU A 144 17.14 -0.80 -4.83
N ASP A 145 18.10 -1.72 -4.93
CA ASP A 145 18.14 -2.73 -5.99
C ASP A 145 16.96 -3.70 -5.94
N ARG A 146 16.42 -3.94 -4.75
CA ARG A 146 15.28 -4.82 -4.55
C ARG A 146 13.94 -4.16 -4.83
N VAL A 147 13.81 -2.86 -4.49
CA VAL A 147 12.51 -2.17 -4.47
C VAL A 147 12.24 -1.30 -5.70
N LEU A 148 13.25 -0.95 -6.49
CA LEU A 148 13.07 -0.24 -7.76
C LEU A 148 13.66 -1.06 -8.91
N GLY A 149 12.90 -1.19 -9.99
CA GLY A 149 13.33 -1.88 -11.20
C GLY A 149 14.61 -1.28 -11.79
N GLN A 150 15.44 -2.12 -12.38
CA GLN A 150 16.70 -1.67 -12.99
C GLN A 150 16.45 -0.64 -14.09
N THR A 151 15.46 -0.87 -14.93
CA THR A 151 15.05 0.04 -16.00
C THR A 151 14.69 1.41 -15.45
N TYR A 152 13.85 1.46 -14.41
CA TYR A 152 13.46 2.72 -13.78
C TYR A 152 14.66 3.47 -13.21
N ARG A 153 15.55 2.80 -12.46
CA ARG A 153 16.75 3.43 -11.86
C ARG A 153 17.70 4.01 -12.90
N GLN A 154 17.81 3.36 -14.06
CA GLN A 154 18.66 3.84 -15.17
C GLN A 154 18.04 5.03 -15.91
N GLN A 155 16.73 5.00 -16.14
CA GLN A 155 16.01 6.03 -16.87
C GLN A 155 15.62 7.25 -16.02
N ASN A 156 15.43 7.05 -14.70
CA ASN A 156 15.04 8.09 -13.77
C ASN A 156 15.91 8.12 -12.49
N PRO A 157 17.18 8.46 -12.59
CA PRO A 157 18.09 8.50 -11.44
C PRO A 157 17.67 9.51 -10.37
N LEU A 158 17.01 10.61 -10.76
CA LEU A 158 16.46 11.59 -9.79
C LEU A 158 15.28 11.02 -9.02
N GLY A 159 14.41 10.25 -9.68
CA GLY A 159 13.32 9.53 -9.01
C GLY A 159 13.89 8.50 -8.03
N ALA A 160 14.92 7.74 -8.42
CA ALA A 160 15.56 6.80 -7.52
C ALA A 160 16.20 7.48 -6.30
N LEU A 161 16.83 8.65 -6.50
CA LEU A 161 17.37 9.46 -5.40
C LEU A 161 16.24 9.95 -4.47
N LEU A 162 15.15 10.48 -5.03
CA LEU A 162 14.01 10.95 -4.24
C LEU A 162 13.41 9.81 -3.39
N TYR A 163 13.27 8.62 -3.96
CA TYR A 163 12.82 7.43 -3.22
C TYR A 163 13.70 7.15 -2.01
N GLN A 164 15.04 7.19 -2.18
CA GLN A 164 15.98 7.02 -1.08
C GLN A 164 15.88 8.14 -0.03
N GLN A 165 15.68 9.40 -0.47
CA GLN A 165 15.51 10.52 0.46
C GLN A 165 14.27 10.37 1.32
N ILE A 166 13.12 9.98 0.73
CA ILE A 166 11.88 9.71 1.48
C ILE A 166 12.11 8.56 2.49
N ASN A 167 12.78 7.49 2.07
CA ASN A 167 13.10 6.36 2.94
C ASN A 167 14.03 6.74 4.10
N SER A 168 14.90 7.75 3.92
CA SER A 168 15.83 8.19 4.96
C SER A 168 15.16 8.86 6.17
N PHE A 169 13.90 9.26 6.04
CA PHE A 169 13.10 9.78 7.17
C PHE A 169 12.62 8.69 8.14
N ASN A 170 12.78 7.41 7.78
CA ASN A 170 12.47 6.32 8.70
C ASN A 170 13.63 6.11 9.67
N ALA A 171 13.39 6.42 10.95
CA ALA A 171 14.32 6.13 12.03
C ALA A 171 14.34 4.64 12.44
N THR A 172 13.51 3.81 11.78
CA THR A 172 13.27 2.43 12.19
C THR A 172 14.49 1.56 11.91
N ASP A 173 15.01 0.95 12.95
CA ASP A 173 15.88 -0.20 12.80
C ASP A 173 15.06 -1.39 12.29
N LYS A 174 15.49 -2.03 11.21
CA LYS A 174 14.84 -3.23 10.64
C LYS A 174 14.71 -4.37 11.65
N SER A 175 15.55 -4.39 12.70
CA SER A 175 15.43 -5.30 13.83
C SER A 175 14.14 -5.13 14.64
N ASN A 176 13.46 -3.99 14.50
CA ASN A 176 12.17 -3.72 15.15
C ASN A 176 10.96 -4.23 14.36
N LEU A 177 11.15 -4.74 13.13
CA LEU A 177 10.09 -5.38 12.35
C LEU A 177 9.87 -6.83 12.82
N VAL A 178 9.52 -6.97 14.09
CA VAL A 178 9.15 -8.23 14.70
C VAL A 178 7.67 -8.54 14.47
N GLY A 179 7.28 -9.78 14.74
CA GLY A 179 5.90 -10.22 14.72
C GLY A 179 5.38 -10.53 13.32
N GLU A 180 4.23 -11.17 13.33
CA GLU A 180 3.42 -11.47 12.15
C GLU A 180 2.16 -10.62 12.19
N TYR A 181 1.49 -10.44 11.04
CA TYR A 181 0.25 -9.65 10.95
C TYR A 181 -0.91 -10.27 11.75
N SER A 182 -0.91 -11.59 11.86
CA SER A 182 -1.86 -12.37 12.66
C SER A 182 -1.22 -13.72 13.04
N SER A 183 -1.87 -14.48 13.92
CA SER A 183 -1.42 -15.84 14.30
C SER A 183 -1.48 -16.83 13.13
N GLU A 184 -2.33 -16.57 12.13
CA GLU A 184 -2.52 -17.41 10.96
C GLU A 184 -2.47 -16.59 9.68
N LYS A 185 -1.86 -17.17 8.63
CA LYS A 185 -1.89 -16.58 7.30
C LYS A 185 -3.25 -16.75 6.64
N VAL A 186 -3.65 -15.78 5.84
CA VAL A 186 -4.91 -15.79 5.09
C VAL A 186 -4.78 -16.68 3.86
N SER A 187 -5.68 -17.64 3.67
CA SER A 187 -5.68 -18.42 2.43
C SER A 187 -6.25 -17.58 1.26
N PRO A 188 -5.79 -17.81 0.02
CA PRO A 188 -6.40 -17.16 -1.14
C PRO A 188 -7.92 -17.43 -1.24
N GLN A 189 -8.38 -18.61 -0.83
CA GLN A 189 -9.79 -18.98 -0.82
C GLN A 189 -10.57 -18.15 0.22
N ALA A 190 -10.02 -17.97 1.43
CA ALA A 190 -10.64 -17.12 2.45
C ALA A 190 -10.76 -15.67 1.95
N LEU A 191 -9.75 -15.17 1.23
CA LEU A 191 -9.80 -13.84 0.61
C LEU A 191 -10.93 -13.75 -0.44
N ALA A 192 -11.12 -14.79 -1.23
CA ALA A 192 -12.22 -14.87 -2.21
C ALA A 192 -13.61 -14.90 -1.54
N GLU A 193 -13.73 -15.52 -0.36
CA GLU A 193 -14.98 -15.65 0.40
C GLU A 193 -15.42 -14.36 1.09
N LEU A 194 -14.57 -13.34 1.17
CA LEU A 194 -14.91 -12.04 1.79
C LEU A 194 -16.03 -11.29 1.03
N GLY A 195 -16.27 -11.64 -0.24
CA GLY A 195 -17.32 -11.01 -1.05
C GLY A 195 -17.04 -9.56 -1.44
N ILE A 196 -15.79 -9.13 -1.33
CA ILE A 196 -15.32 -7.81 -1.76
C ILE A 196 -14.56 -7.89 -3.09
N ALA A 197 -14.51 -6.78 -3.83
CA ALA A 197 -13.67 -6.70 -5.01
C ALA A 197 -12.18 -6.70 -4.61
N VAL A 198 -11.36 -7.50 -5.31
CA VAL A 198 -9.91 -7.60 -5.07
C VAL A 198 -9.17 -7.36 -6.38
N MET A 199 -8.16 -6.49 -6.35
CA MET A 199 -7.25 -6.26 -7.46
C MET A 199 -5.81 -6.48 -7.01
N PHE A 200 -5.07 -7.27 -7.80
CA PHE A 200 -3.63 -7.37 -7.69
C PHE A 200 -2.98 -6.43 -8.69
N ILE A 201 -1.94 -5.72 -8.28
CA ILE A 201 -1.06 -4.94 -9.17
C ILE A 201 0.36 -5.46 -9.00
N THR A 202 1.08 -5.67 -10.09
CA THR A 202 2.45 -6.17 -10.04
C THR A 202 3.29 -5.65 -11.20
N GLY A 203 4.56 -5.39 -10.93
CA GLY A 203 5.56 -5.14 -11.97
C GLY A 203 6.09 -6.46 -12.55
N GLN A 204 6.28 -6.54 -13.86
CA GLN A 204 6.82 -7.74 -14.52
C GLN A 204 8.28 -8.02 -14.15
N ASP A 205 9.04 -6.98 -13.76
CA ASP A 205 10.42 -7.08 -13.32
C ASP A 205 10.55 -7.10 -11.78
N ASP A 206 9.45 -7.36 -11.04
CA ASP A 206 9.50 -7.47 -9.58
C ASP A 206 10.30 -8.70 -9.17
N ILE A 207 11.46 -8.45 -8.55
CA ILE A 207 12.36 -9.49 -8.06
C ILE A 207 12.08 -9.93 -6.61
N LEU A 208 11.11 -9.32 -5.93
CA LEU A 208 10.69 -9.69 -4.57
C LEU A 208 9.43 -10.55 -4.56
N PHE A 209 8.46 -10.19 -5.40
CA PHE A 209 7.24 -10.96 -5.64
C PHE A 209 7.07 -11.18 -7.15
N PRO A 210 7.79 -12.17 -7.72
CA PRO A 210 7.74 -12.43 -9.16
C PRO A 210 6.32 -12.62 -9.64
N ILE A 211 6.05 -12.09 -10.82
CA ILE A 211 4.74 -12.11 -11.44
C ILE A 211 4.11 -13.51 -11.49
N ASP A 212 4.91 -14.56 -11.72
CA ASP A 212 4.42 -15.94 -11.74
C ASP A 212 3.86 -16.37 -10.37
N ALA A 213 4.47 -15.93 -9.26
CA ALA A 213 3.95 -16.21 -7.94
C ALA A 213 2.64 -15.45 -7.67
N VAL A 214 2.56 -14.18 -8.12
CA VAL A 214 1.35 -13.35 -7.97
C VAL A 214 0.20 -13.94 -8.79
N ARG A 215 0.44 -14.38 -10.03
CA ARG A 215 -0.57 -15.03 -10.88
C ARG A 215 -1.11 -16.31 -10.24
N LEU A 216 -0.23 -17.20 -9.75
CA LEU A 216 -0.64 -18.44 -9.07
C LEU A 216 -1.52 -18.19 -7.83
N VAL A 217 -1.30 -17.10 -7.12
CA VAL A 217 -2.16 -16.71 -6.00
C VAL A 217 -3.45 -16.09 -6.49
N GLN A 218 -3.38 -15.17 -7.44
CA GLN A 218 -4.55 -14.48 -7.99
C GLN A 218 -5.55 -15.46 -8.62
N GLU A 219 -5.10 -16.48 -9.33
CA GLU A 219 -5.94 -17.55 -9.91
C GLU A 219 -6.78 -18.30 -8.86
N GLN A 220 -6.36 -18.30 -7.59
CA GLN A 220 -7.07 -18.91 -6.48
C GLN A 220 -8.04 -17.95 -5.77
N VAL A 221 -8.00 -16.66 -6.09
CA VAL A 221 -8.91 -15.64 -5.54
C VAL A 221 -10.01 -15.37 -6.56
N ALA A 222 -11.12 -16.06 -6.43
CA ALA A 222 -12.24 -15.90 -7.35
C ALA A 222 -12.71 -14.43 -7.42
N ASN A 223 -13.08 -13.97 -8.62
CA ASN A 223 -13.54 -12.61 -8.90
C ASN A 223 -12.50 -11.52 -8.59
N SER A 224 -11.21 -11.86 -8.56
CA SER A 224 -10.14 -10.87 -8.50
C SER A 224 -9.63 -10.49 -9.89
N PHE A 225 -8.91 -9.37 -9.95
CA PHE A 225 -8.28 -8.85 -11.16
C PHE A 225 -6.76 -8.79 -10.95
N ILE A 226 -6.00 -8.89 -12.03
CA ILE A 226 -4.57 -8.62 -12.01
C ILE A 226 -4.24 -7.56 -13.05
N VAL A 227 -3.43 -6.59 -12.66
CA VAL A 227 -2.85 -5.57 -13.55
C VAL A 227 -1.33 -5.71 -13.49
N GLU A 228 -0.73 -5.87 -14.66
CA GLU A 228 0.69 -6.12 -14.82
C GLU A 228 1.33 -4.96 -15.58
N PHE A 229 2.42 -4.42 -15.06
CA PHE A 229 3.15 -3.32 -15.70
C PHE A 229 4.47 -3.79 -16.27
N ASP A 230 4.66 -3.57 -17.57
CA ASP A 230 5.92 -3.85 -18.26
C ASP A 230 7.04 -2.93 -17.75
N HIS A 231 8.27 -3.46 -17.70
CA HIS A 231 9.47 -2.70 -17.29
C HIS A 231 9.30 -2.00 -15.94
N CYS A 232 8.65 -2.66 -15.00
CA CYS A 232 8.31 -2.19 -13.68
C CYS A 232 8.80 -3.18 -12.63
N GLY A 233 9.51 -2.68 -11.61
CA GLY A 233 9.97 -3.47 -10.48
C GLY A 233 8.93 -3.54 -9.36
N HIS A 234 9.45 -3.63 -8.12
CA HIS A 234 8.65 -3.85 -6.91
C HIS A 234 7.87 -2.62 -6.42
N SER A 235 8.05 -1.46 -7.00
CA SER A 235 7.34 -0.24 -6.56
C SER A 235 6.47 0.31 -7.69
N ALA A 236 5.50 -0.46 -8.14
CA ALA A 236 4.60 -0.13 -9.24
C ALA A 236 3.95 1.26 -9.08
N PHE A 237 3.52 1.60 -7.88
CA PHE A 237 2.92 2.90 -7.53
C PHE A 237 3.89 4.07 -7.74
N TYR A 238 5.19 3.82 -7.69
CA TYR A 238 6.24 4.81 -7.82
C TYR A 238 6.82 4.85 -9.24
N GLU A 239 7.10 3.68 -9.83
CA GLU A 239 7.74 3.53 -11.13
C GLU A 239 6.80 3.80 -12.30
N ARG A 240 5.53 3.41 -12.16
CA ARG A 240 4.46 3.53 -13.17
C ARG A 240 3.25 4.27 -12.57
N ALA A 241 3.53 5.42 -11.93
CA ALA A 241 2.56 6.12 -11.11
C ALA A 241 1.26 6.49 -11.87
N GLN A 242 1.35 6.88 -13.15
CA GLN A 242 0.16 7.23 -13.93
C GLN A 242 -0.72 6.00 -14.14
N GLU A 243 -0.14 4.91 -14.65
CA GLU A 243 -0.88 3.66 -14.91
C GLU A 243 -1.42 3.05 -13.61
N PHE A 244 -0.66 3.15 -12.52
CA PHE A 244 -1.12 2.75 -11.20
C PHE A 244 -2.34 3.53 -10.76
N ASN A 245 -2.30 4.86 -10.87
CA ASN A 245 -3.42 5.73 -10.50
C ASN A 245 -4.66 5.45 -11.34
N ASP A 246 -4.51 5.29 -12.66
CA ASP A 246 -5.61 5.00 -13.57
C ASP A 246 -6.25 3.63 -13.25
N SER A 247 -5.43 2.63 -12.91
CA SER A 247 -5.91 1.31 -12.50
C SER A 247 -6.68 1.38 -11.17
N VAL A 248 -6.15 2.10 -10.18
CA VAL A 248 -6.83 2.29 -8.88
C VAL A 248 -8.14 3.05 -9.05
N LEU A 249 -8.16 4.16 -9.82
CA LEU A 249 -9.39 4.92 -10.08
C LEU A 249 -10.47 4.06 -10.74
N SER A 250 -10.10 3.27 -11.75
CA SER A 250 -11.01 2.35 -12.43
C SER A 250 -11.56 1.28 -11.48
N PHE A 251 -10.68 0.73 -10.63
CA PHE A 251 -11.05 -0.26 -9.62
C PHE A 251 -12.01 0.30 -8.57
N LEU A 252 -11.76 1.51 -8.06
CA LEU A 252 -12.64 2.14 -7.07
C LEU A 252 -14.06 2.30 -7.59
N GLN A 253 -14.23 2.74 -8.84
CA GLN A 253 -15.54 2.87 -9.48
C GLN A 253 -16.22 1.50 -9.64
N MET A 254 -15.48 0.49 -10.08
CA MET A 254 -16.00 -0.89 -10.21
C MET A 254 -16.41 -1.48 -8.85
N ALA A 255 -15.68 -1.16 -7.78
CA ALA A 255 -16.00 -1.55 -6.41
C ALA A 255 -17.17 -0.75 -5.79
N GLY A 256 -17.78 0.16 -6.57
CA GLY A 256 -18.95 0.94 -6.16
C GLY A 256 -18.64 2.23 -5.41
N LEU A 257 -17.37 2.64 -5.33
CA LEU A 257 -17.00 3.93 -4.76
C LEU A 257 -17.10 5.00 -5.84
N ASN A 258 -17.99 5.96 -5.64
CA ASN A 258 -18.23 7.03 -6.60
C ASN A 258 -17.31 8.22 -6.33
N PRO A 259 -16.72 8.82 -7.39
CA PRO A 259 -15.95 10.05 -7.24
C PRO A 259 -16.84 11.18 -6.70
N SER A 260 -16.32 11.99 -5.80
CA SER A 260 -17.01 13.20 -5.34
C SER A 260 -17.21 14.17 -6.52
N ASN A 261 -18.42 14.73 -6.64
CA ASN A 261 -18.78 15.68 -7.71
C ASN A 261 -18.16 17.08 -7.52
N ASN A 262 -16.94 17.19 -7.00
CA ASN A 262 -16.25 18.47 -6.79
C ASN A 262 -15.63 19.06 -8.09
N SER A 263 -16.32 18.96 -9.24
CA SER A 263 -15.93 19.65 -10.47
C SER A 263 -16.25 21.16 -10.49
N ALA A 264 -16.55 21.78 -9.34
CA ALA A 264 -17.04 23.15 -9.29
C ALA A 264 -16.22 24.12 -8.40
N HIS A 265 -14.90 23.99 -8.26
CA HIS A 265 -14.09 25.09 -7.68
C HIS A 265 -12.65 25.12 -8.21
N SER A 266 -12.48 25.24 -9.53
CA SER A 266 -11.20 25.61 -10.14
C SER A 266 -11.29 26.97 -10.83
N ASN A 267 -11.68 28.03 -10.11
CA ASN A 267 -11.51 29.40 -10.56
C ASN A 267 -11.45 30.36 -9.38
N ALA A 268 -10.30 30.43 -8.73
CA ALA A 268 -9.87 31.59 -7.96
C ALA A 268 -8.36 31.52 -7.63
N SER A 269 -7.49 31.57 -8.64
CA SER A 269 -6.08 31.97 -8.42
C SER A 269 -6.01 33.49 -8.53
N GLY A 270 -6.30 34.18 -7.44
CA GLY A 270 -5.93 35.59 -7.29
C GLY A 270 -4.43 35.70 -7.02
N TYR A 271 -3.65 35.93 -8.07
CA TYR A 271 -2.31 36.47 -7.89
C TYR A 271 -2.42 37.91 -7.41
N VAL A 272 -2.10 38.15 -6.14
CA VAL A 272 -1.85 39.49 -5.64
C VAL A 272 -0.48 39.91 -6.17
N LYS A 273 -0.44 40.88 -7.11
CA LYS A 273 0.78 41.60 -7.46
C LYS A 273 1.17 42.47 -6.27
N ALA A 274 2.33 42.21 -5.68
CA ALA A 274 2.99 43.18 -4.81
C ALA A 274 3.50 44.34 -5.67
N GLY A 275 3.09 45.57 -5.33
CA GLY A 275 3.64 46.81 -5.81
C GLY A 275 4.89 47.22 -5.04
#